data_472a910c16e51bb4c7726b5e34164746
#
_entry.id   472a910c16e51bb4c7726b5e34164746
#
_cell.length_a   1.000
_cell.length_b   1.000
_cell.length_c   1.000
_cell.angle_alpha   90.00
_cell.angle_beta   90.00
_cell.angle_gamma   90.00
#
_symmetry.space_group_name_H-M   'P 1'
#
loop_
_entity.id
_entity.type
_entity.pdbx_description
1 polymer ?
#
loop_
_entity_poly.entity_id
_entity_poly.type
_entity_poly.pdbx_seq_one_letter_code
_entity_poly.pdbx_strand_id
1 'polypeptide(L)'
;MQQSIWVNGLNRKIKLQIRKMNLKKKLFILVFILLNIYGLLCGVIYFFQENLIFMPSVLSQEHVFEMKSSFDEINLKSSDGAHLNGLYFKKENSKGVVLYFHGNAGNLKDWGQIADLFVDLDYDVLIMDYRGYGKSKGEKSMEFLYEDAELWYEFVQQNYSESKIIVYGRSIGTTFAAYVAAKHGPNKLILEAPFYSMLAIAKSRFSFLPIRYLLDYKFPTYQFMDDINCPVIFYHGTYDKVIPYDQGKKLYDSFNTDKKELITIPMGGHNNLNSFKEYTESIRLEL
;
A
#
# COMPACT_ATOMS: atom_id res chain seq x y z
N MET A 1 48.15 17.25 16.69
CA MET A 1 48.31 17.46 18.15
C MET A 1 47.63 18.72 18.67
N GLN A 2 47.68 19.88 17.98
CA GLN A 2 47.05 21.15 18.44
C GLN A 2 45.49 21.12 18.40
N GLN A 3 44.85 20.49 17.44
CA GLN A 3 43.35 20.41 17.36
C GLN A 3 42.73 19.63 18.51
N SER A 4 43.38 18.59 19.01
CA SER A 4 42.85 17.77 20.16
C SER A 4 42.89 18.56 21.48
N ILE A 5 43.86 19.44 21.68
CA ILE A 5 43.97 20.27 22.88
C ILE A 5 42.87 21.35 22.90
N TRP A 6 42.56 21.95 21.75
CA TRP A 6 41.48 22.94 21.60
C TRP A 6 40.10 22.35 21.88
N VAL A 7 39.78 21.18 21.35
CA VAL A 7 38.50 20.50 21.57
C VAL A 7 38.34 20.11 23.04
N ASN A 8 39.39 19.61 23.69
CA ASN A 8 39.34 19.27 25.11
C ASN A 8 39.18 20.48 26.02
N GLY A 9 39.82 21.63 25.68
CA GLY A 9 39.69 22.90 26.41
C GLY A 9 38.25 23.47 26.29
N LEU A 10 37.65 23.44 25.10
CA LEU A 10 36.28 23.89 24.85
C LEU A 10 35.27 23.04 25.62
N ASN A 11 35.40 21.71 25.55
CA ASN A 11 34.53 20.76 26.28
C ASN A 11 34.59 20.97 27.81
N ARG A 12 35.78 21.30 28.35
CA ARG A 12 35.96 21.56 29.79
C ARG A 12 35.30 22.89 30.21
N LYS A 13 35.37 23.92 29.40
CA LYS A 13 34.68 25.21 29.64
C LYS A 13 33.15 25.05 29.56
N ILE A 14 32.63 24.35 28.60
CA ILE A 14 31.19 24.08 28.44
C ILE A 14 30.69 23.29 29.65
N LYS A 15 31.36 22.21 30.07
CA LYS A 15 30.99 21.43 31.26
C LYS A 15 30.96 22.27 32.53
N LEU A 16 31.94 23.18 32.72
CA LEU A 16 31.98 24.07 33.89
C LEU A 16 30.84 25.09 33.88
N GLN A 17 30.49 25.64 32.71
CA GLN A 17 29.42 26.60 32.56
C GLN A 17 28.03 25.96 32.82
N ILE A 18 27.79 24.74 32.30
CA ILE A 18 26.57 23.96 32.59
C ILE A 18 26.44 23.62 34.08
N ARG A 19 27.56 23.32 34.76
CA ARG A 19 27.56 23.00 36.20
C ARG A 19 27.16 24.19 37.08
N LYS A 20 27.51 25.42 36.63
CA LYS A 20 27.20 26.67 37.36
C LYS A 20 25.80 27.24 37.10
N MET A 21 25.08 26.70 36.12
CA MET A 21 23.71 27.15 35.79
C MET A 21 22.71 26.70 36.89
N ASN A 22 21.74 27.57 37.20
CA ASN A 22 20.66 27.22 38.09
C ASN A 22 19.74 26.16 37.43
N LEU A 23 18.99 25.42 38.22
CA LEU A 23 18.16 24.30 37.80
C LEU A 23 17.11 24.71 36.75
N LYS A 24 16.48 25.90 36.88
CA LYS A 24 15.48 26.43 35.95
C LYS A 24 16.08 26.62 34.56
N LYS A 25 17.31 27.14 34.47
CA LYS A 25 18.00 27.37 33.20
C LYS A 25 18.42 26.05 32.52
N LYS A 26 18.86 25.07 33.30
CA LYS A 26 19.13 23.70 32.80
C LYS A 26 17.87 23.04 32.26
N LEU A 27 16.75 23.13 32.98
CA LEU A 27 15.47 22.60 32.54
C LEU A 27 14.96 23.27 31.26
N PHE A 28 15.07 24.60 31.17
CA PHE A 28 14.70 25.34 29.98
C PHE A 28 15.50 24.88 28.74
N ILE A 29 16.83 24.74 28.87
CA ILE A 29 17.68 24.25 27.79
C ILE A 29 17.31 22.82 27.39
N LEU A 30 17.07 21.94 28.36
CA LEU A 30 16.66 20.56 28.10
C LEU A 30 15.35 20.53 27.31
N VAL A 31 14.32 21.26 27.76
CA VAL A 31 13.03 21.35 27.07
C VAL A 31 13.19 21.91 25.67
N PHE A 32 14.01 22.97 25.51
CA PHE A 32 14.29 23.54 24.19
C PHE A 32 14.95 22.52 23.25
N ILE A 33 15.92 21.74 23.73
CA ILE A 33 16.58 20.69 22.94
C ILE A 33 15.55 19.60 22.56
N LEU A 34 14.71 19.15 23.49
CA LEU A 34 13.70 18.13 23.22
C LEU A 34 12.67 18.61 22.19
N LEU A 35 12.24 19.87 22.27
CA LEU A 35 11.33 20.44 21.27
C LEU A 35 11.96 20.53 19.88
N ASN A 36 13.26 20.87 19.81
CA ASN A 36 13.96 20.88 18.50
C ASN A 36 14.12 19.46 17.93
N ILE A 37 14.46 18.48 18.75
CA ILE A 37 14.55 17.07 18.35
C ILE A 37 13.16 16.57 17.86
N TYR A 38 12.10 16.90 18.58
CA TYR A 38 10.73 16.54 18.21
C TYR A 38 10.33 17.21 16.87
N GLY A 39 10.61 18.49 16.72
CA GLY A 39 10.37 19.21 15.45
C GLY A 39 11.16 18.64 14.28
N LEU A 40 12.44 18.27 14.50
CA LEU A 40 13.26 17.61 13.49
C LEU A 40 12.67 16.24 13.10
N LEU A 41 12.24 15.45 14.08
CA LEU A 41 11.61 14.15 13.83
C LEU A 41 10.31 14.29 13.01
N CYS A 42 9.46 15.28 13.35
CA CYS A 42 8.28 15.59 12.55
C CYS A 42 8.65 15.99 11.11
N GLY A 43 9.67 16.82 10.94
CA GLY A 43 10.18 17.21 9.63
C GLY A 43 10.70 16.02 8.82
N VAL A 44 11.50 15.15 9.42
CA VAL A 44 11.99 13.92 8.76
C VAL A 44 10.81 13.05 8.28
N ILE A 45 9.82 12.81 9.14
CA ILE A 45 8.65 12.01 8.75
C ILE A 45 7.87 12.68 7.63
N TYR A 46 7.67 13.99 7.69
CA TYR A 46 6.94 14.73 6.66
C TYR A 46 7.63 14.65 5.29
N PHE A 47 8.93 14.91 5.24
CA PHE A 47 9.67 14.93 3.97
C PHE A 47 9.99 13.52 3.42
N PHE A 48 10.10 12.52 4.27
CA PHE A 48 10.48 11.15 3.87
C PHE A 48 9.36 10.13 3.97
N GLN A 49 8.09 10.57 4.13
CA GLN A 49 6.94 9.67 4.28
C GLN A 49 6.78 8.71 3.09
N GLU A 50 7.08 9.14 1.87
CA GLU A 50 7.02 8.27 0.70
C GLU A 50 7.95 7.06 0.84
N ASN A 51 9.19 7.27 1.28
CA ASN A 51 10.16 6.19 1.49
C ASN A 51 9.76 5.25 2.64
N LEU A 52 8.92 5.71 3.57
CA LEU A 52 8.39 4.90 4.66
C LEU A 52 7.16 4.07 4.24
N ILE A 53 6.35 4.62 3.33
CA ILE A 53 5.11 4.00 2.87
C ILE A 53 5.36 3.12 1.65
N PHE A 54 6.12 3.60 0.66
CA PHE A 54 6.36 2.91 -0.60
C PHE A 54 7.77 2.31 -0.62
N MET A 55 7.86 1.04 -0.97
CA MET A 55 9.12 0.30 -1.06
C MET A 55 9.33 -0.26 -2.48
N PRO A 56 9.44 0.62 -3.49
CA PRO A 56 9.58 0.18 -4.88
C PRO A 56 10.95 -0.43 -5.15
N SER A 57 10.97 -1.44 -6.01
CA SER A 57 12.18 -1.84 -6.74
C SER A 57 12.07 -1.34 -8.18
N VAL A 58 13.00 -0.49 -8.60
CA VAL A 58 13.01 0.08 -9.95
C VAL A 58 13.66 -0.88 -10.92
N LEU A 59 13.12 -0.99 -12.14
CA LEU A 59 13.68 -1.77 -13.25
C LEU A 59 14.13 -0.84 -14.39
N SER A 60 15.08 -1.30 -15.18
CA SER A 60 15.41 -0.61 -16.44
C SER A 60 14.24 -0.75 -17.43
N GLN A 61 14.11 0.17 -18.36
CA GLN A 61 13.04 0.08 -19.39
C GLN A 61 13.22 -1.12 -20.33
N GLU A 62 14.47 -1.58 -20.48
CA GLU A 62 14.87 -2.72 -21.30
C GLU A 62 14.73 -4.06 -20.58
N HIS A 63 14.29 -4.04 -19.30
CA HIS A 63 14.09 -5.28 -18.53
C HIS A 63 13.07 -6.18 -19.26
N VAL A 64 13.42 -7.44 -19.47
CA VAL A 64 12.53 -8.46 -20.02
C VAL A 64 11.94 -9.25 -18.87
N PHE A 65 10.62 -9.26 -18.74
CA PHE A 65 9.95 -10.06 -17.74
C PHE A 65 9.95 -11.54 -18.15
N GLU A 66 10.17 -12.41 -17.18
CA GLU A 66 10.13 -13.87 -17.33
C GLU A 66 9.01 -14.41 -16.44
N MET A 67 7.93 -14.90 -17.05
CA MET A 67 6.76 -15.46 -16.37
C MET A 67 6.45 -16.84 -16.90
N LYS A 68 5.79 -17.69 -16.10
CA LYS A 68 5.35 -19.02 -16.50
C LYS A 68 4.25 -18.95 -17.56
N SER A 69 3.22 -18.13 -17.31
CA SER A 69 2.13 -17.90 -18.24
C SER A 69 2.50 -16.82 -19.24
N SER A 70 2.00 -16.94 -20.47
CA SER A 70 2.20 -15.92 -21.50
C SER A 70 1.45 -14.62 -21.15
N PHE A 71 2.04 -13.49 -21.50
CA PHE A 71 1.50 -12.16 -21.19
C PHE A 71 1.85 -11.16 -22.29
N ASP A 72 1.07 -10.08 -22.33
CA ASP A 72 1.40 -8.87 -23.06
C ASP A 72 1.87 -7.81 -22.05
N GLU A 73 2.97 -7.11 -22.36
CA GLU A 73 3.39 -5.95 -21.56
C GLU A 73 2.62 -4.71 -22.04
N ILE A 74 1.86 -4.11 -21.14
CA ILE A 74 1.02 -2.94 -21.40
C ILE A 74 1.68 -1.69 -20.83
N ASN A 75 1.70 -0.64 -21.64
CA ASN A 75 2.17 0.67 -21.24
C ASN A 75 1.06 1.69 -21.45
N LEU A 76 0.63 2.37 -20.36
CA LEU A 76 -0.34 3.45 -20.41
C LEU A 76 0.35 4.78 -20.09
N LYS A 77 -0.27 5.85 -20.60
CA LYS A 77 0.15 7.22 -20.28
C LYS A 77 -0.98 7.89 -19.50
N SER A 78 -0.69 8.35 -18.29
CA SER A 78 -1.62 9.08 -17.46
C SER A 78 -1.82 10.52 -17.95
N SER A 79 -2.86 11.19 -17.49
CA SER A 79 -3.24 12.56 -17.86
C SER A 79 -2.14 13.59 -17.64
N ASP A 80 -1.34 13.42 -16.58
CA ASP A 80 -0.18 14.25 -16.23
C ASP A 80 1.11 13.88 -16.98
N GLY A 81 1.04 12.85 -17.85
CA GLY A 81 2.16 12.37 -18.66
C GLY A 81 3.00 11.27 -18.01
N ALA A 82 2.62 10.76 -16.84
CA ALA A 82 3.28 9.62 -16.21
C ALA A 82 3.17 8.37 -17.08
N HIS A 83 4.19 7.51 -17.03
CA HIS A 83 4.24 6.24 -17.74
C HIS A 83 3.96 5.11 -16.78
N LEU A 84 2.91 4.34 -17.05
CA LEU A 84 2.46 3.22 -16.24
C LEU A 84 2.69 1.92 -16.99
N ASN A 85 3.21 0.91 -16.31
CA ASN A 85 3.54 -0.39 -16.87
C ASN A 85 2.73 -1.48 -16.17
N GLY A 86 2.24 -2.45 -16.93
CA GLY A 86 1.44 -3.57 -16.47
C GLY A 86 1.72 -4.83 -17.26
N LEU A 87 1.38 -5.99 -16.71
CA LEU A 87 1.42 -7.28 -17.39
C LEU A 87 -0.01 -7.81 -17.51
N TYR A 88 -0.39 -8.14 -18.74
CA TYR A 88 -1.71 -8.65 -19.06
C TYR A 88 -1.62 -10.09 -19.54
N PHE A 89 -2.00 -11.01 -18.67
CA PHE A 89 -2.05 -12.44 -18.91
C PHE A 89 -3.40 -12.81 -19.50
N LYS A 90 -3.40 -13.45 -20.66
CA LYS A 90 -4.61 -13.87 -21.36
C LYS A 90 -4.77 -15.38 -21.35
N LYS A 91 -6.00 -15.80 -21.13
CA LYS A 91 -6.41 -17.21 -21.12
C LYS A 91 -7.39 -17.45 -22.27
N GLU A 92 -7.22 -18.51 -23.02
CA GLU A 92 -8.20 -18.95 -23.99
C GLU A 92 -9.51 -19.32 -23.29
N ASN A 93 -10.64 -18.80 -23.79
CA ASN A 93 -11.97 -18.98 -23.20
C ASN A 93 -12.10 -18.51 -21.74
N SER A 94 -11.48 -17.35 -21.44
CA SER A 94 -11.53 -16.74 -20.10
C SER A 94 -12.96 -16.51 -19.61
N LYS A 95 -13.20 -16.77 -18.33
CA LYS A 95 -14.46 -16.46 -17.61
C LYS A 95 -14.65 -14.95 -17.42
N GLY A 96 -13.56 -14.21 -17.33
CA GLY A 96 -13.51 -12.77 -17.05
C GLY A 96 -12.07 -12.32 -16.80
N VAL A 97 -11.90 -11.19 -16.15
CA VAL A 97 -10.59 -10.63 -15.86
C VAL A 97 -10.46 -10.25 -14.40
N VAL A 98 -9.29 -10.51 -13.82
CA VAL A 98 -8.88 -10.01 -12.51
C VAL A 98 -7.97 -8.80 -12.72
N LEU A 99 -8.43 -7.61 -12.29
CA LEU A 99 -7.59 -6.43 -12.16
C LEU A 99 -6.96 -6.44 -10.77
N TYR A 100 -5.63 -6.64 -10.72
CA TYR A 100 -4.91 -6.88 -9.49
C TYR A 100 -4.05 -5.68 -9.08
N PHE A 101 -4.36 -5.08 -7.93
CA PHE A 101 -3.60 -4.02 -7.27
C PHE A 101 -2.69 -4.64 -6.21
N HIS A 102 -1.37 -4.65 -6.47
CA HIS A 102 -0.40 -5.34 -5.63
C HIS A 102 -0.07 -4.59 -4.31
N GLY A 103 0.70 -5.25 -3.44
CA GLY A 103 1.20 -4.67 -2.18
C GLY A 103 2.33 -3.66 -2.39
N ASN A 104 2.78 -3.02 -1.31
CA ASN A 104 3.67 -1.85 -1.37
C ASN A 104 5.16 -2.11 -1.63
N ALA A 105 5.60 -3.35 -1.80
CA ALA A 105 7.02 -3.68 -1.99
C ALA A 105 7.29 -4.37 -3.33
N GLY A 106 8.50 -4.22 -3.87
CA GLY A 106 8.94 -4.92 -5.09
C GLY A 106 8.48 -4.26 -6.39
N ASN A 107 8.12 -5.06 -7.37
CA ASN A 107 7.63 -4.67 -8.69
C ASN A 107 7.00 -5.87 -9.42
N LEU A 108 6.58 -5.71 -10.66
CA LEU A 108 5.96 -6.74 -11.49
C LEU A 108 6.81 -7.99 -11.72
N LYS A 109 8.15 -7.93 -11.60
CA LYS A 109 9.01 -9.12 -11.68
C LYS A 109 8.63 -10.16 -10.63
N ASP A 110 8.28 -9.70 -9.41
CA ASP A 110 7.88 -10.57 -8.31
C ASP A 110 6.36 -10.76 -8.29
N TRP A 111 5.61 -9.67 -8.43
CA TRP A 111 4.14 -9.69 -8.35
C TRP A 111 3.48 -10.37 -9.54
N GLY A 112 4.09 -10.34 -10.73
CA GLY A 112 3.55 -11.02 -11.91
C GLY A 112 3.35 -12.53 -11.73
N GLN A 113 4.12 -13.15 -10.83
CA GLN A 113 3.99 -14.59 -10.52
C GLN A 113 2.63 -14.96 -9.92
N ILE A 114 1.92 -14.01 -9.28
CA ILE A 114 0.59 -14.27 -8.71
C ILE A 114 -0.47 -14.54 -9.78
N ALA A 115 -0.23 -14.08 -11.01
CA ALA A 115 -1.15 -14.26 -12.11
C ALA A 115 -1.47 -15.73 -12.40
N ASP A 116 -0.50 -16.63 -12.20
CA ASP A 116 -0.68 -18.07 -12.43
C ASP A 116 -1.86 -18.65 -11.62
N LEU A 117 -2.08 -18.15 -10.39
CA LEU A 117 -3.22 -18.58 -9.57
C LEU A 117 -4.56 -18.34 -10.28
N PHE A 118 -4.73 -17.18 -10.90
CA PHE A 118 -5.98 -16.78 -11.53
C PHE A 118 -6.10 -17.35 -12.95
N VAL A 119 -5.00 -17.44 -13.68
CA VAL A 119 -4.93 -18.09 -15.02
C VAL A 119 -5.29 -19.57 -14.90
N ASP A 120 -4.85 -20.26 -13.84
CA ASP A 120 -5.21 -21.66 -13.56
C ASP A 120 -6.70 -21.82 -13.19
N LEU A 121 -7.39 -20.74 -12.82
CA LEU A 121 -8.82 -20.67 -12.55
C LEU A 121 -9.64 -20.14 -13.73
N ASP A 122 -9.02 -20.05 -14.92
CA ASP A 122 -9.61 -19.60 -16.18
C ASP A 122 -9.98 -18.11 -16.22
N TYR A 123 -9.20 -17.26 -15.54
CA TYR A 123 -9.33 -15.80 -15.65
C TYR A 123 -8.15 -15.19 -16.40
N ASP A 124 -8.42 -14.14 -17.15
CA ASP A 124 -7.39 -13.20 -17.54
C ASP A 124 -6.93 -12.38 -16.32
N VAL A 125 -5.70 -11.90 -16.35
CA VAL A 125 -5.15 -11.11 -15.23
C VAL A 125 -4.46 -9.87 -15.76
N LEU A 126 -4.84 -8.71 -15.26
CA LEU A 126 -4.08 -7.49 -15.43
C LEU A 126 -3.50 -7.08 -14.08
N ILE A 127 -2.18 -7.07 -13.98
CA ILE A 127 -1.45 -6.61 -12.81
C ILE A 127 -0.53 -5.46 -13.22
N MET A 128 -0.45 -4.38 -12.43
CA MET A 128 0.25 -3.17 -12.80
C MET A 128 1.17 -2.66 -11.70
N ASP A 129 2.24 -1.97 -12.09
CA ASP A 129 3.14 -1.26 -11.20
C ASP A 129 2.67 0.19 -10.97
N TYR A 130 2.67 0.62 -9.71
CA TYR A 130 2.43 2.02 -9.36
C TYR A 130 3.59 2.92 -9.83
N ARG A 131 3.35 4.23 -9.92
CA ARG A 131 4.39 5.22 -10.21
C ARG A 131 5.62 5.01 -9.34
N GLY A 132 6.80 4.94 -9.95
CA GLY A 132 8.09 4.70 -9.29
C GLY A 132 8.40 3.23 -8.99
N TYR A 133 7.49 2.29 -9.32
CA TYR A 133 7.72 0.85 -9.24
C TYR A 133 8.09 0.29 -10.62
N GLY A 134 8.98 -0.70 -10.65
CA GLY A 134 9.40 -1.39 -11.87
C GLY A 134 9.77 -0.42 -12.99
N LYS A 135 9.05 -0.49 -14.11
CA LYS A 135 9.22 0.42 -15.26
C LYS A 135 8.30 1.64 -15.20
N SER A 136 7.33 1.69 -14.29
CA SER A 136 6.41 2.83 -14.14
C SER A 136 7.14 4.07 -13.62
N LYS A 137 6.84 5.23 -14.20
CA LYS A 137 7.47 6.53 -13.87
C LYS A 137 6.41 7.60 -13.68
N GLY A 138 6.72 8.55 -12.82
CA GLY A 138 5.89 9.73 -12.54
C GLY A 138 6.00 10.14 -11.08
N GLU A 139 5.62 11.37 -10.81
CA GLU A 139 5.50 11.87 -9.42
C GLU A 139 4.33 11.20 -8.73
N LYS A 140 4.51 10.88 -7.44
CA LYS A 140 3.45 10.27 -6.63
C LYS A 140 2.69 11.35 -5.88
N SER A 141 1.37 11.25 -5.91
CA SER A 141 0.46 11.84 -4.94
C SER A 141 -0.66 10.85 -4.69
N MET A 142 -1.40 11.02 -3.62
CA MET A 142 -2.55 10.17 -3.34
C MET A 142 -3.59 10.26 -4.46
N GLU A 143 -3.81 11.46 -5.00
CA GLU A 143 -4.73 11.75 -6.10
C GLU A 143 -4.31 11.04 -7.39
N PHE A 144 -3.07 11.22 -7.81
CA PHE A 144 -2.54 10.58 -9.02
C PHE A 144 -2.58 9.05 -8.94
N LEU A 145 -2.33 8.46 -7.76
CA LEU A 145 -2.41 7.01 -7.59
C LEU A 145 -3.85 6.47 -7.74
N TYR A 146 -4.85 7.24 -7.32
CA TYR A 146 -6.26 6.90 -7.56
C TYR A 146 -6.66 7.08 -9.02
N GLU A 147 -6.22 8.17 -9.68
CA GLU A 147 -6.44 8.39 -11.12
C GLU A 147 -5.81 7.27 -11.95
N ASP A 148 -4.60 6.84 -11.61
CA ASP A 148 -3.95 5.70 -12.28
C ASP A 148 -4.73 4.40 -12.09
N ALA A 149 -5.27 4.16 -10.90
CA ALA A 149 -6.10 2.98 -10.65
C ALA A 149 -7.37 2.98 -11.52
N GLU A 150 -7.99 4.15 -11.68
CA GLU A 150 -9.14 4.35 -12.56
C GLU A 150 -8.77 4.11 -14.04
N LEU A 151 -7.64 4.67 -14.50
CA LEU A 151 -7.15 4.48 -15.86
C LEU A 151 -6.93 2.99 -16.20
N TRP A 152 -6.40 2.20 -15.25
CA TRP A 152 -6.26 0.76 -15.43
C TRP A 152 -7.61 0.04 -15.49
N TYR A 153 -8.59 0.48 -14.70
CA TYR A 153 -9.95 -0.07 -14.78
C TYR A 153 -10.62 0.25 -16.13
N GLU A 154 -10.52 1.49 -16.59
CA GLU A 154 -11.02 1.91 -17.89
C GLU A 154 -10.39 1.11 -19.03
N PHE A 155 -9.08 0.80 -18.95
CA PHE A 155 -8.42 -0.07 -19.90
C PHE A 155 -9.05 -1.47 -19.94
N VAL A 156 -9.36 -2.05 -18.78
CA VAL A 156 -10.04 -3.35 -18.70
C VAL A 156 -11.47 -3.28 -19.26
N GLN A 157 -12.21 -2.22 -18.98
CA GLN A 157 -13.57 -2.03 -19.47
C GLN A 157 -13.67 -1.95 -21.00
N GLN A 158 -12.60 -1.65 -21.72
CA GLN A 158 -12.60 -1.67 -23.20
C GLN A 158 -12.88 -3.08 -23.76
N ASN A 159 -12.58 -4.13 -23.00
CA ASN A 159 -12.68 -5.51 -23.45
C ASN A 159 -13.65 -6.37 -22.62
N TYR A 160 -14.06 -5.91 -21.41
CA TYR A 160 -14.90 -6.66 -20.50
C TYR A 160 -16.08 -5.83 -20.01
N SER A 161 -17.26 -6.45 -19.97
CA SER A 161 -18.38 -5.90 -19.22
C SER A 161 -18.08 -5.97 -17.71
N GLU A 162 -18.63 -5.06 -16.92
CA GLU A 162 -18.45 -5.02 -15.46
C GLU A 162 -18.76 -6.36 -14.77
N SER A 163 -19.77 -7.08 -15.26
CA SER A 163 -20.13 -8.41 -14.77
C SER A 163 -19.06 -9.49 -14.94
N LYS A 164 -17.99 -9.19 -15.68
CA LYS A 164 -16.82 -10.07 -15.90
C LYS A 164 -15.54 -9.53 -15.29
N ILE A 165 -15.58 -8.39 -14.60
CA ILE A 165 -14.41 -7.78 -13.98
C ILE A 165 -14.43 -8.10 -12.48
N ILE A 166 -13.37 -8.71 -11.99
CA ILE A 166 -13.07 -8.86 -10.56
C ILE A 166 -11.95 -7.91 -10.22
N VAL A 167 -12.17 -7.06 -9.22
CA VAL A 167 -11.14 -6.17 -8.72
C VAL A 167 -10.52 -6.78 -7.47
N TYR A 168 -9.22 -6.98 -7.50
CA TYR A 168 -8.46 -7.56 -6.40
C TYR A 168 -7.44 -6.55 -5.86
N GLY A 169 -7.45 -6.33 -4.55
CA GLY A 169 -6.45 -5.50 -3.90
C GLY A 169 -5.77 -6.23 -2.76
N ARG A 170 -4.44 -6.11 -2.67
CA ARG A 170 -3.68 -6.66 -1.57
C ARG A 170 -2.93 -5.58 -0.81
N SER A 171 -3.05 -5.57 0.53
CA SER A 171 -2.35 -4.61 1.40
C SER A 171 -2.67 -3.17 0.97
N ILE A 172 -1.67 -2.35 0.58
CA ILE A 172 -1.90 -1.00 0.06
C ILE A 172 -2.81 -1.01 -1.18
N GLY A 173 -2.77 -2.06 -2.00
CA GLY A 173 -3.63 -2.21 -3.16
C GLY A 173 -5.12 -2.24 -2.83
N THR A 174 -5.49 -2.57 -1.59
CA THR A 174 -6.91 -2.63 -1.18
C THR A 174 -7.59 -1.27 -1.22
N THR A 175 -6.85 -0.16 -1.00
CA THR A 175 -7.44 1.18 -1.09
C THR A 175 -7.75 1.57 -2.54
N PHE A 176 -6.90 1.18 -3.49
CA PHE A 176 -7.13 1.44 -4.92
C PHE A 176 -8.26 0.56 -5.45
N ALA A 177 -8.28 -0.72 -5.06
CA ALA A 177 -9.35 -1.65 -5.40
C ALA A 177 -10.71 -1.17 -4.88
N ALA A 178 -10.79 -0.71 -3.63
CA ALA A 178 -12.00 -0.16 -3.05
C ALA A 178 -12.45 1.14 -3.74
N TYR A 179 -11.51 2.04 -4.07
CA TYR A 179 -11.79 3.27 -4.80
C TYR A 179 -12.41 3.00 -6.17
N VAL A 180 -11.83 2.10 -6.93
CA VAL A 180 -12.33 1.71 -8.27
C VAL A 180 -13.70 1.04 -8.15
N ALA A 181 -13.88 0.13 -7.19
CA ALA A 181 -15.16 -0.55 -7.00
C ALA A 181 -16.29 0.40 -6.52
N ALA A 182 -15.95 1.49 -5.83
CA ALA A 182 -16.92 2.51 -5.43
C ALA A 182 -17.40 3.37 -6.60
N LYS A 183 -16.55 3.58 -7.61
CA LYS A 183 -16.86 4.37 -8.81
C LYS A 183 -17.56 3.57 -9.90
N HIS A 184 -17.31 2.27 -9.93
CA HIS A 184 -17.77 1.35 -10.97
C HIS A 184 -18.52 0.17 -10.35
N GLY A 185 -19.10 -0.68 -11.17
CA GLY A 185 -19.86 -1.85 -10.73
C GLY A 185 -19.20 -3.18 -11.10
N PRO A 186 -17.96 -3.49 -10.64
CA PRO A 186 -17.35 -4.77 -10.96
C PRO A 186 -18.19 -5.93 -10.45
N ASN A 187 -18.00 -7.12 -11.03
CA ASN A 187 -18.68 -8.32 -10.59
C ASN A 187 -18.42 -8.63 -9.10
N LYS A 188 -17.18 -8.40 -8.65
CA LYS A 188 -16.75 -8.69 -7.27
C LYS A 188 -15.53 -7.84 -6.90
N LEU A 189 -15.44 -7.49 -5.62
CA LEU A 189 -14.24 -6.90 -5.00
C LEU A 189 -13.63 -7.90 -4.02
N ILE A 190 -12.32 -8.13 -4.11
CA ILE A 190 -11.57 -8.97 -3.18
C ILE A 190 -10.49 -8.13 -2.50
N LEU A 191 -10.48 -8.13 -1.19
CA LEU A 191 -9.57 -7.35 -0.34
C LEU A 191 -8.73 -8.29 0.53
N GLU A 192 -7.45 -8.44 0.20
CA GLU A 192 -6.49 -9.26 0.97
C GLU A 192 -5.65 -8.39 1.90
N ALA A 193 -5.69 -8.69 3.19
CA ALA A 193 -5.04 -7.92 4.26
C ALA A 193 -5.35 -6.42 4.19
N PRO A 194 -6.64 -6.02 4.14
CA PRO A 194 -7.04 -4.63 4.00
C PRO A 194 -6.83 -3.85 5.30
N PHE A 195 -6.84 -2.52 5.17
CA PHE A 195 -6.77 -1.60 6.30
C PHE A 195 -7.89 -0.55 6.25
N TYR A 196 -8.28 -0.06 7.42
CA TYR A 196 -9.30 0.98 7.56
C TYR A 196 -8.85 2.32 6.95
N SER A 197 -7.61 2.75 7.29
CA SER A 197 -6.89 3.86 6.64
C SER A 197 -5.41 3.82 7.01
N MET A 198 -4.53 4.32 6.13
CA MET A 198 -3.12 4.49 6.45
C MET A 198 -2.92 5.42 7.65
N LEU A 199 -3.76 6.44 7.76
CA LEU A 199 -3.77 7.32 8.94
C LEU A 199 -4.02 6.56 10.26
N ALA A 200 -4.93 5.56 10.26
CA ALA A 200 -5.22 4.76 11.45
C ALA A 200 -4.02 3.88 11.82
N ILE A 201 -3.36 3.25 10.83
CA ILE A 201 -2.14 2.46 11.06
C ILE A 201 -1.02 3.34 11.61
N ALA A 202 -0.76 4.49 10.97
CA ALA A 202 0.30 5.39 11.38
C ALA A 202 0.07 5.94 12.79
N LYS A 203 -1.18 6.29 13.14
CA LYS A 203 -1.53 6.73 14.50
C LYS A 203 -1.33 5.65 15.56
N SER A 204 -1.63 4.38 15.26
CA SER A 204 -1.43 3.29 16.22
C SER A 204 0.05 3.03 16.49
N ARG A 205 0.93 3.23 15.51
CA ARG A 205 2.38 3.03 15.62
C ARG A 205 3.12 4.23 16.19
N PHE A 206 2.68 5.42 15.89
CA PHE A 206 3.34 6.69 16.20
C PHE A 206 2.40 7.63 16.97
N SER A 207 1.76 7.13 18.03
CA SER A 207 0.73 7.84 18.81
C SER A 207 1.23 9.15 19.45
N PHE A 208 2.55 9.29 19.66
CA PHE A 208 3.19 10.49 20.22
C PHE A 208 3.44 11.59 19.18
N LEU A 209 3.21 11.32 17.87
CA LEU A 209 3.39 12.28 16.79
C LEU A 209 2.04 12.83 16.31
N PRO A 210 2.01 14.07 15.80
CA PRO A 210 0.80 14.67 15.25
C PRO A 210 0.53 14.17 13.81
N ILE A 211 0.46 12.83 13.63
CA ILE A 211 0.43 12.13 12.34
C ILE A 211 -0.67 12.67 11.40
N ARG A 212 -1.81 13.12 11.95
CA ARG A 212 -2.91 13.70 11.13
C ARG A 212 -2.45 14.87 10.25
N TYR A 213 -1.46 15.63 10.73
CA TYR A 213 -0.94 16.82 10.05
C TYR A 213 0.32 16.55 9.26
N LEU A 214 1.01 15.43 9.52
CA LEU A 214 2.25 15.07 8.86
C LEU A 214 2.04 14.15 7.66
N LEU A 215 0.94 13.37 7.64
CA LEU A 215 0.72 12.35 6.63
C LEU A 215 -0.13 12.90 5.46
N ASP A 216 0.44 12.93 4.26
CA ASP A 216 -0.24 13.27 3.01
C ASP A 216 -0.99 12.04 2.46
N TYR A 217 -0.38 10.86 2.49
CA TYR A 217 -0.92 9.59 2.02
C TYR A 217 -1.83 8.93 3.07
N LYS A 218 -3.00 9.51 3.33
CA LYS A 218 -3.93 9.04 4.37
C LYS A 218 -4.67 7.76 4.01
N PHE A 219 -4.84 7.49 2.72
CA PHE A 219 -5.54 6.34 2.15
C PHE A 219 -6.76 5.92 2.95
N PRO A 220 -7.86 6.70 2.90
CA PRO A 220 -9.05 6.46 3.71
C PRO A 220 -9.96 5.39 3.08
N THR A 221 -9.54 4.13 3.06
CA THR A 221 -10.25 3.02 2.42
C THR A 221 -11.70 2.95 2.86
N TYR A 222 -11.98 3.25 4.14
CA TYR A 222 -13.33 3.25 4.71
C TYR A 222 -14.30 4.22 4.03
N GLN A 223 -13.81 5.30 3.41
CA GLN A 223 -14.67 6.29 2.76
C GLN A 223 -15.29 5.79 1.46
N PHE A 224 -14.70 4.78 0.86
CA PHE A 224 -15.19 4.20 -0.40
C PHE A 224 -16.22 3.11 -0.16
N MET A 225 -16.27 2.52 1.05
CA MET A 225 -17.05 1.31 1.30
C MET A 225 -18.55 1.49 1.08
N ASP A 226 -19.10 2.64 1.48
CA ASP A 226 -20.54 2.91 1.39
C ASP A 226 -21.05 3.05 -0.06
N ASP A 227 -20.15 3.34 -1.01
CA ASP A 227 -20.47 3.49 -2.42
C ASP A 227 -20.30 2.17 -3.22
N ILE A 228 -19.76 1.11 -2.59
CA ILE A 228 -19.55 -0.19 -3.24
C ILE A 228 -20.86 -0.99 -3.29
N ASN A 229 -21.27 -1.36 -4.50
CA ASN A 229 -22.53 -2.08 -4.75
C ASN A 229 -22.36 -3.57 -5.10
N CYS A 230 -21.13 -4.04 -5.37
CA CYS A 230 -20.82 -5.43 -5.66
C CYS A 230 -20.56 -6.26 -4.39
N PRO A 231 -20.55 -7.60 -4.49
CA PRO A 231 -20.08 -8.48 -3.41
C PRO A 231 -18.62 -8.19 -3.04
N VAL A 232 -18.31 -8.19 -1.73
CA VAL A 232 -16.97 -7.93 -1.21
C VAL A 232 -16.47 -9.06 -0.32
N ILE A 233 -15.34 -9.66 -0.69
CA ILE A 233 -14.69 -10.71 0.10
C ILE A 233 -13.44 -10.13 0.76
N PHE A 234 -13.34 -10.31 2.06
CA PHE A 234 -12.19 -9.88 2.86
C PHE A 234 -11.39 -11.10 3.29
N TYR A 235 -10.09 -11.12 3.01
CA TYR A 235 -9.16 -12.12 3.54
C TYR A 235 -8.22 -11.46 4.53
N HIS A 236 -8.10 -11.99 5.74
CA HIS A 236 -7.15 -11.43 6.71
C HIS A 236 -6.62 -12.50 7.67
N GLY A 237 -5.31 -12.48 7.87
CA GLY A 237 -4.62 -13.37 8.80
C GLY A 237 -4.59 -12.81 10.23
N THR A 238 -4.83 -13.68 11.23
CA THR A 238 -4.87 -13.25 12.64
C THR A 238 -3.48 -12.91 13.20
N TYR A 239 -2.39 -13.32 12.53
CA TYR A 239 -1.01 -13.03 12.91
C TYR A 239 -0.33 -12.01 11.99
N ASP A 240 -1.13 -11.22 11.26
CA ASP A 240 -0.61 -10.13 10.44
C ASP A 240 0.03 -9.04 11.31
N LYS A 241 1.38 -8.93 11.21
CA LYS A 241 2.19 -7.94 11.94
C LYS A 241 2.41 -6.65 11.14
N VAL A 242 2.07 -6.66 9.85
CA VAL A 242 2.20 -5.49 8.97
C VAL A 242 0.93 -4.67 9.03
N ILE A 243 -0.22 -5.28 8.79
CA ILE A 243 -1.54 -4.67 8.97
C ILE A 243 -2.29 -5.50 10.02
N PRO A 244 -2.39 -5.01 11.27
CA PRO A 244 -3.08 -5.74 12.32
C PRO A 244 -4.49 -6.16 11.89
N TYR A 245 -4.89 -7.38 12.22
CA TYR A 245 -6.20 -7.96 11.89
C TYR A 245 -7.36 -7.01 12.20
N ASP A 246 -7.26 -6.26 13.32
CA ASP A 246 -8.26 -5.28 13.74
C ASP A 246 -8.52 -4.18 12.70
N GLN A 247 -7.56 -3.88 11.83
CA GLN A 247 -7.75 -2.88 10.77
C GLN A 247 -8.70 -3.39 9.69
N GLY A 248 -8.51 -4.63 9.23
CA GLY A 248 -9.40 -5.27 8.27
C GLY A 248 -10.78 -5.55 8.86
N LYS A 249 -10.81 -6.04 10.11
CA LYS A 249 -12.07 -6.28 10.84
C LYS A 249 -12.86 -4.98 11.01
N LYS A 250 -12.20 -3.88 11.38
CA LYS A 250 -12.82 -2.56 11.48
C LYS A 250 -13.37 -2.07 10.15
N LEU A 251 -12.65 -2.29 9.04
CA LEU A 251 -13.13 -1.94 7.71
C LEU A 251 -14.38 -2.76 7.37
N TYR A 252 -14.32 -4.07 7.57
CA TYR A 252 -15.46 -4.98 7.38
C TYR A 252 -16.68 -4.55 8.19
N ASP A 253 -16.51 -4.23 9.48
CA ASP A 253 -17.61 -3.83 10.36
C ASP A 253 -18.22 -2.48 9.96
N SER A 254 -17.42 -1.57 9.37
CA SER A 254 -17.90 -0.27 8.90
C SER A 254 -18.69 -0.33 7.60
N PHE A 255 -18.58 -1.41 6.83
CA PHE A 255 -19.30 -1.60 5.58
C PHE A 255 -20.69 -2.21 5.84
N ASN A 256 -21.74 -1.42 5.66
CA ASN A 256 -23.11 -1.84 5.98
C ASN A 256 -23.81 -2.44 4.77
N THR A 257 -23.58 -3.73 4.51
CA THR A 257 -24.19 -4.51 3.42
C THR A 257 -24.31 -5.99 3.79
N ASP A 258 -25.29 -6.69 3.20
CA ASP A 258 -25.41 -8.15 3.29
C ASP A 258 -24.51 -8.88 2.28
N LYS A 259 -23.91 -8.14 1.34
CA LYS A 259 -23.04 -8.68 0.28
C LYS A 259 -21.56 -8.66 0.68
N LYS A 260 -21.23 -8.98 1.91
CA LYS A 260 -19.84 -9.03 2.39
C LYS A 260 -19.54 -10.30 3.15
N GLU A 261 -18.33 -10.81 2.99
CA GLU A 261 -17.82 -11.95 3.75
C GLU A 261 -16.42 -11.65 4.29
N LEU A 262 -16.11 -12.08 5.52
CA LEU A 262 -14.79 -12.00 6.12
C LEU A 262 -14.23 -13.39 6.36
N ILE A 263 -13.28 -13.79 5.55
CA ILE A 263 -12.56 -15.05 5.66
C ILE A 263 -11.32 -14.81 6.51
N THR A 264 -11.44 -15.20 7.77
CA THR A 264 -10.35 -15.10 8.75
C THR A 264 -9.42 -16.30 8.60
N ILE A 265 -8.13 -16.06 8.44
CA ILE A 265 -7.11 -17.10 8.33
C ILE A 265 -6.37 -17.22 9.68
N PRO A 266 -6.70 -18.24 10.50
CA PRO A 266 -6.01 -18.46 11.78
C PRO A 266 -4.50 -18.65 11.55
N MET A 267 -3.68 -17.98 12.37
CA MET A 267 -2.21 -18.01 12.28
C MET A 267 -1.64 -17.45 10.96
N GLY A 268 -2.46 -16.99 10.02
CA GLY A 268 -2.04 -16.35 8.79
C GLY A 268 -1.34 -15.01 9.08
N GLY A 269 -0.18 -14.80 8.46
CA GLY A 269 0.57 -13.54 8.46
C GLY A 269 0.27 -12.72 7.21
N HIS A 270 0.98 -11.59 7.05
CA HIS A 270 0.75 -10.67 5.93
C HIS A 270 1.07 -11.26 4.55
N ASN A 271 2.07 -12.15 4.45
CA ASN A 271 2.61 -12.58 3.17
C ASN A 271 2.42 -14.08 2.87
N ASN A 272 1.67 -14.81 3.68
CA ASN A 272 1.56 -16.26 3.54
C ASN A 272 0.13 -16.80 3.56
N LEU A 273 -0.89 -15.95 3.29
CA LEU A 273 -2.29 -16.40 3.31
C LEU A 273 -2.54 -17.52 2.30
N ASN A 274 -1.90 -17.46 1.14
CA ASN A 274 -1.96 -18.48 0.09
C ASN A 274 -1.38 -19.86 0.49
N SER A 275 -0.70 -19.96 1.62
CA SER A 275 -0.22 -21.25 2.18
C SER A 275 -1.27 -21.93 3.07
N PHE A 276 -2.40 -21.29 3.32
CA PHE A 276 -3.46 -21.80 4.16
C PHE A 276 -4.62 -22.36 3.32
N LYS A 277 -5.20 -23.46 3.80
CA LYS A 277 -6.29 -24.15 3.12
C LYS A 277 -7.55 -23.28 3.04
N GLU A 278 -7.82 -22.54 4.12
CA GLU A 278 -8.95 -21.61 4.20
C GLU A 278 -8.91 -20.56 3.08
N TYR A 279 -7.74 -20.06 2.74
CA TYR A 279 -7.58 -19.15 1.61
C TYR A 279 -7.71 -19.87 0.27
N THR A 280 -6.96 -20.98 0.08
CA THR A 280 -6.87 -21.65 -1.22
C THR A 280 -8.17 -22.32 -1.65
N GLU A 281 -8.96 -22.80 -0.71
CA GLU A 281 -10.29 -23.35 -1.00
C GLU A 281 -11.30 -22.24 -1.27
N SER A 282 -11.31 -21.19 -0.42
CA SER A 282 -12.24 -20.10 -0.59
C SER A 282 -12.00 -19.32 -1.88
N ILE A 283 -10.75 -18.96 -2.24
CA ILE A 283 -10.49 -18.22 -3.47
C ILE A 283 -10.96 -18.96 -4.73
N ARG A 284 -10.93 -20.31 -4.72
CA ARG A 284 -11.44 -21.16 -5.81
C ARG A 284 -12.96 -21.16 -5.90
N LEU A 285 -13.66 -20.96 -4.79
CA LEU A 285 -15.12 -20.87 -4.76
C LEU A 285 -15.61 -19.48 -5.15
N GLU A 286 -14.79 -18.47 -4.88
CA GLU A 286 -15.12 -17.08 -5.16
C GLU A 286 -14.84 -16.67 -6.62
N LEU A 287 -14.00 -17.42 -7.33
CA LEU A 287 -13.64 -17.25 -8.73
C LEU A 287 -14.23 -18.38 -9.59
#